data_74581af09ceb42b5f762caf3f0314525
#
_entry.id   74581af09ceb42b5f762caf3f0314525
#
_cell.length_a   1.000
_cell.length_b   1.000
_cell.length_c   1.000
_cell.angle_alpha   90.00
_cell.angle_beta   90.00
_cell.angle_gamma   90.00
#
_symmetry.space_group_name_H-M   'P 1'
#
loop_
_entity.id
_entity.type
_entity.pdbx_description
1 polymer ?
#
loop_
_entity_poly.entity_id
_entity_poly.type
_entity_poly.pdbx_seq_one_letter_code
_entity_poly.pdbx_strand_id
1 'polypeptide(L)'
;MGKLIKIGLTGCIGMGKSTTLKMFEDEGVLTWSADEAVSRLYAKDGKAVLKVQALTPESVVNNSVSREKLREQVKNRPEILLSLELIVNPLIKTDRENFLRSNSQKKAVVLDLPLLFENKMELEFDIIVVVSAPARVQKERVLSRNTMDIK
;
A
#
# COMPACT_ATOMS: atom_id res chain seq x y z
N MET A 1 -26.48 -10.20 -13.10
CA MET A 1 -25.44 -9.95 -12.08
C MET A 1 -24.96 -8.51 -12.20
N GLY A 2 -24.86 -7.82 -11.10
CA GLY A 2 -24.36 -6.44 -11.10
C GLY A 2 -22.83 -6.38 -11.34
N LYS A 3 -22.37 -5.27 -11.90
CA LYS A 3 -20.95 -4.96 -12.01
C LYS A 3 -20.33 -4.78 -10.60
N LEU A 4 -19.15 -5.33 -10.36
CA LEU A 4 -18.38 -5.10 -9.13
C LEU A 4 -18.11 -3.60 -8.96
N ILE A 5 -18.52 -3.01 -7.86
CA ILE A 5 -18.22 -1.61 -7.51
C ILE A 5 -16.83 -1.56 -6.86
N LYS A 6 -15.92 -0.82 -7.48
CA LYS A 6 -14.56 -0.58 -6.96
C LYS A 6 -14.51 0.75 -6.23
N ILE A 7 -14.27 0.71 -4.93
CA ILE A 7 -14.13 1.87 -4.07
C ILE A 7 -12.64 2.10 -3.81
N GLY A 8 -12.11 3.23 -4.24
CA GLY A 8 -10.76 3.68 -3.90
C GLY A 8 -10.79 4.45 -2.59
N LEU A 9 -10.00 4.02 -1.61
CA LEU A 9 -9.83 4.70 -0.33
C LEU A 9 -8.45 5.36 -0.30
N THR A 10 -8.40 6.65 -0.08
CA THR A 10 -7.16 7.41 0.01
C THR A 10 -7.23 8.46 1.11
N GLY A 11 -6.10 9.03 1.44
CA GLY A 11 -5.94 10.04 2.47
C GLY A 11 -4.49 10.11 2.94
N CYS A 12 -4.09 11.25 3.50
CA CYS A 12 -2.76 11.46 4.03
C CYS A 12 -2.56 10.73 5.36
N ILE A 13 -1.31 10.60 5.77
CA ILE A 13 -0.95 10.04 7.08
C ILE A 13 -1.68 10.76 8.22
N GLY A 14 -2.15 10.01 9.21
CA GLY A 14 -2.85 10.56 10.37
C GLY A 14 -4.27 11.06 10.12
N MET A 15 -4.83 10.85 8.93
CA MET A 15 -6.20 11.27 8.57
C MET A 15 -7.30 10.28 9.00
N GLY A 16 -6.94 9.09 9.50
CA GLY A 16 -7.91 8.06 9.94
C GLY A 16 -8.26 7.04 8.86
N LYS A 17 -7.44 6.90 7.82
CA LYS A 17 -7.66 5.97 6.70
C LYS A 17 -7.76 4.51 7.15
N SER A 18 -6.88 4.05 8.04
CA SER A 18 -6.91 2.68 8.58
C SER A 18 -8.18 2.40 9.38
N THR A 19 -8.67 3.39 10.14
CA THR A 19 -9.94 3.29 10.88
C THR A 19 -11.12 3.17 9.91
N THR A 20 -11.12 3.97 8.85
CA THR A 20 -12.17 3.92 7.82
C THR A 20 -12.15 2.58 7.08
N LEU A 21 -10.96 2.05 6.76
CA LEU A 21 -10.81 0.74 6.14
C LEU A 21 -11.43 -0.35 7.03
N LYS A 22 -11.14 -0.30 8.33
CA LYS A 22 -11.71 -1.23 9.32
C LYS A 22 -13.22 -1.15 9.40
N MET A 23 -13.82 0.03 9.28
CA MET A 23 -15.28 0.19 9.24
C MET A 23 -15.90 -0.51 8.04
N PHE A 24 -15.28 -0.46 6.86
CA PHE A 24 -15.73 -1.23 5.70
C PHE A 24 -15.66 -2.74 5.94
N GLU A 25 -14.58 -3.20 6.57
CA GLU A 25 -14.42 -4.62 6.94
C GLU A 25 -15.48 -5.10 7.93
N ASP A 26 -15.80 -4.28 8.94
CA ASP A 26 -16.82 -4.57 9.94
C ASP A 26 -18.22 -4.65 9.31
N GLU A 27 -18.47 -3.96 8.20
CA GLU A 27 -19.68 -4.07 7.37
C GLU A 27 -19.64 -5.25 6.36
N GLY A 28 -18.60 -6.06 6.43
CA GLY A 28 -18.45 -7.25 5.57
C GLY A 28 -17.97 -6.96 4.14
N VAL A 29 -17.45 -5.76 3.88
CA VAL A 29 -16.85 -5.40 2.59
C VAL A 29 -15.41 -5.88 2.55
N LEU A 30 -15.03 -6.60 1.50
CA LEU A 30 -13.66 -7.07 1.34
C LEU A 30 -12.74 -5.91 0.95
N THR A 31 -11.57 -5.89 1.55
CA THR A 31 -10.57 -4.84 1.39
C THR A 31 -9.28 -5.38 0.80
N TRP A 32 -8.56 -4.53 0.09
CA TRP A 32 -7.20 -4.74 -0.37
C TRP A 32 -6.36 -3.52 -0.03
N SER A 33 -5.18 -3.72 0.51
CA SER A 33 -4.26 -2.63 0.85
C SER A 33 -2.96 -2.76 0.07
N ALA A 34 -2.51 -1.67 -0.55
CA ALA A 34 -1.23 -1.62 -1.24
C ALA A 34 -0.06 -1.91 -0.29
N ASP A 35 -0.13 -1.44 0.95
CA ASP A 35 0.92 -1.66 1.95
C ASP A 35 1.00 -3.11 2.40
N GLU A 36 -0.14 -3.77 2.57
CA GLU A 36 -0.20 -5.22 2.84
C GLU A 36 0.28 -6.04 1.64
N ALA A 37 -0.03 -5.62 0.42
CA ALA A 37 0.51 -6.26 -0.79
C ALA A 37 2.03 -6.22 -0.81
N VAL A 38 2.65 -5.07 -0.52
CA VAL A 38 4.11 -4.95 -0.37
C VAL A 38 4.62 -5.88 0.73
N SER A 39 3.92 -5.97 1.86
CA SER A 39 4.30 -6.88 2.95
C SER A 39 4.33 -8.33 2.51
N ARG A 40 3.35 -8.77 1.72
CA ARG A 40 3.34 -10.13 1.14
C ARG A 40 4.49 -10.36 0.16
N LEU A 41 4.78 -9.36 -0.69
CA LEU A 41 5.87 -9.44 -1.67
C LEU A 41 7.25 -9.51 -1.03
N TYR A 42 7.41 -8.89 0.13
CA TYR A 42 8.66 -8.83 0.90
C TYR A 42 8.81 -9.92 1.95
N ALA A 43 7.74 -10.65 2.25
CA ALA A 43 7.76 -11.77 3.18
C ALA A 43 8.73 -12.87 2.72
N LYS A 44 8.99 -13.82 3.59
CA LYS A 44 9.85 -14.96 3.27
C LYS A 44 9.40 -15.65 1.97
N ASP A 45 10.34 -15.80 1.05
CA ASP A 45 10.11 -16.35 -0.29
C ASP A 45 9.06 -15.58 -1.14
N GLY A 46 8.78 -14.34 -0.77
CA GLY A 46 7.87 -13.47 -1.51
C GLY A 46 8.38 -13.13 -2.92
N LYS A 47 7.45 -12.79 -3.81
CA LYS A 47 7.74 -12.61 -5.25
C LYS A 47 8.75 -11.52 -5.58
N ALA A 48 8.94 -10.53 -4.69
CA ALA A 48 9.94 -9.47 -4.88
C ALA A 48 11.33 -9.84 -4.37
N VAL A 49 11.46 -10.85 -3.50
CA VAL A 49 12.70 -11.13 -2.75
C VAL A 49 13.91 -11.33 -3.67
N LEU A 50 13.82 -12.22 -4.66
CA LEU A 50 14.93 -12.51 -5.56
C LEU A 50 15.35 -11.29 -6.39
N LYS A 51 14.39 -10.49 -6.85
CA LYS A 51 14.67 -9.29 -7.64
C LYS A 51 15.28 -8.17 -6.79
N VAL A 52 14.79 -8.01 -5.56
CA VAL A 52 15.38 -7.06 -4.60
C VAL A 52 16.77 -7.51 -4.19
N GLN A 53 17.00 -8.82 -4.00
CA GLN A 53 18.32 -9.37 -3.70
C GLN A 53 19.32 -9.10 -4.81
N ALA A 54 18.91 -9.20 -6.07
CA ALA A 54 19.77 -8.86 -7.22
C ALA A 54 20.14 -7.38 -7.27
N LEU A 55 19.23 -6.49 -6.83
CA LEU A 55 19.44 -5.05 -6.79
C LEU A 55 20.25 -4.60 -5.56
N THR A 56 19.93 -5.15 -4.40
CA THR A 56 20.53 -4.78 -3.11
C THR A 56 20.54 -6.00 -2.16
N PRO A 57 21.57 -6.85 -2.28
CA PRO A 57 21.68 -8.08 -1.47
C PRO A 57 21.60 -7.82 0.03
N GLU A 58 22.12 -6.67 0.47
CA GLU A 58 22.18 -6.26 1.89
C GLU A 58 20.79 -6.08 2.52
N SER A 59 19.77 -5.85 1.67
CA SER A 59 18.39 -5.67 2.13
C SER A 59 17.63 -6.97 2.33
N VAL A 60 18.20 -8.12 1.95
CA VAL A 60 17.55 -9.42 2.08
C VAL A 60 18.19 -10.23 3.22
N VAL A 61 17.35 -10.69 4.14
CA VAL A 61 17.73 -11.49 5.31
C VAL A 61 16.78 -12.68 5.42
N ASN A 62 17.33 -13.88 5.50
CA ASN A 62 16.54 -15.14 5.62
C ASN A 62 15.43 -15.25 4.55
N ASN A 63 15.76 -14.94 3.30
CA ASN A 63 14.83 -14.91 2.16
C ASN A 63 13.63 -13.96 2.33
N SER A 64 13.79 -12.92 3.11
CA SER A 64 12.80 -11.83 3.29
C SER A 64 13.46 -10.49 3.02
N VAL A 65 12.72 -9.52 2.50
CA VAL A 65 13.20 -8.14 2.38
C VAL A 65 13.02 -7.41 3.71
N SER A 66 14.12 -6.92 4.27
CA SER A 66 14.11 -6.03 5.43
C SER A 66 13.83 -4.61 4.98
N ARG A 67 12.67 -4.06 5.35
CA ARG A 67 12.28 -2.68 5.01
C ARG A 67 13.25 -1.65 5.61
N GLU A 68 13.79 -1.93 6.80
CA GLU A 68 14.75 -1.06 7.46
C GLU A 68 16.05 -0.97 6.66
N LYS A 69 16.64 -2.12 6.33
CA LYS A 69 17.87 -2.19 5.52
C LYS A 69 17.65 -1.63 4.11
N LEU A 70 16.50 -1.91 3.50
CA LEU A 70 16.16 -1.37 2.19
C LEU A 70 16.07 0.16 2.23
N ARG A 71 15.46 0.72 3.26
CA ARG A 71 15.38 2.17 3.48
C ARG A 71 16.76 2.80 3.65
N GLU A 72 17.65 2.13 4.38
CA GLU A 72 19.05 2.54 4.52
C GLU A 72 19.79 2.53 3.18
N GLN A 73 19.61 1.47 2.36
CA GLN A 73 20.22 1.39 1.04
C GLN A 73 19.72 2.50 0.11
N VAL A 74 18.41 2.79 0.11
CA VAL A 74 17.85 3.90 -0.67
C VAL A 74 18.37 5.26 -0.20
N LYS A 75 18.56 5.45 1.11
CA LYS A 75 19.16 6.67 1.66
C LYS A 75 20.59 6.86 1.20
N ASN A 76 21.38 5.79 1.16
CA ASN A 76 22.79 5.84 0.78
C ASN A 76 23.00 5.87 -0.75
N ARG A 77 22.07 5.28 -1.50
CA ARG A 77 22.08 5.17 -2.96
C ARG A 77 20.70 5.50 -3.53
N PRO A 78 20.32 6.79 -3.59
CA PRO A 78 18.98 7.21 -4.03
C PRO A 78 18.61 6.73 -5.44
N GLU A 79 19.59 6.48 -6.29
CA GLU A 79 19.41 6.01 -7.66
C GLU A 79 18.74 4.63 -7.75
N ILE A 80 18.84 3.80 -6.71
CA ILE A 80 18.18 2.48 -6.71
C ILE A 80 16.67 2.56 -6.54
N LEU A 81 16.13 3.69 -6.09
CA LEU A 81 14.70 3.86 -5.86
C LEU A 81 13.88 3.60 -7.13
N LEU A 82 14.30 4.17 -8.25
CA LEU A 82 13.63 3.95 -9.53
C LEU A 82 13.64 2.47 -9.94
N SER A 83 14.79 1.80 -9.78
CA SER A 83 14.91 0.37 -10.07
C SER A 83 14.03 -0.47 -9.16
N LEU A 84 13.94 -0.09 -7.88
CA LEU A 84 13.05 -0.74 -6.92
C LEU A 84 11.58 -0.59 -7.30
N GLU A 85 11.16 0.61 -7.70
CA GLU A 85 9.80 0.87 -8.17
C GLU A 85 9.46 0.05 -9.42
N LEU A 86 10.38 -0.07 -10.37
CA LEU A 86 10.22 -0.89 -11.57
C LEU A 86 10.08 -2.39 -11.25
N ILE A 87 10.66 -2.86 -10.15
CA ILE A 87 10.51 -4.23 -9.67
C ILE A 87 9.16 -4.42 -8.96
N VAL A 88 8.82 -3.51 -8.05
CA VAL A 88 7.72 -3.72 -7.10
C VAL A 88 6.36 -3.33 -7.67
N ASN A 89 6.27 -2.24 -8.44
CA ASN A 89 4.99 -1.74 -8.95
C ASN A 89 4.24 -2.75 -9.84
N PRO A 90 4.89 -3.46 -10.77
CA PRO A 90 4.20 -4.50 -11.55
C PRO A 90 3.66 -5.65 -10.69
N LEU A 91 4.38 -6.01 -9.63
CA LEU A 91 3.97 -7.07 -8.71
C LEU A 91 2.77 -6.65 -7.85
N ILE A 92 2.75 -5.39 -7.39
CA ILE A 92 1.60 -4.81 -6.68
C ILE A 92 0.37 -4.78 -7.60
N LYS A 93 0.55 -4.35 -8.85
CA LYS A 93 -0.53 -4.34 -9.85
C LYS A 93 -1.11 -5.73 -10.05
N THR A 94 -0.27 -6.74 -10.23
CA THR A 94 -0.70 -8.13 -10.39
C THR A 94 -1.43 -8.65 -9.15
N ASP A 95 -0.95 -8.35 -7.95
CA ASP A 95 -1.61 -8.72 -6.69
C ASP A 95 -3.01 -8.11 -6.60
N ARG A 96 -3.15 -6.83 -6.95
CA ARG A 96 -4.43 -6.11 -7.00
C ARG A 96 -5.39 -6.72 -8.02
N GLU A 97 -4.93 -6.99 -9.23
CA GLU A 97 -5.75 -7.60 -10.29
C GLU A 97 -6.24 -8.99 -9.90
N ASN A 98 -5.41 -9.79 -9.24
CA ASN A 98 -5.80 -11.09 -8.71
C ASN A 98 -6.88 -10.96 -7.64
N PHE A 99 -6.74 -10.01 -6.73
CA PHE A 99 -7.77 -9.71 -5.73
C PHE A 99 -9.11 -9.34 -6.38
N LEU A 100 -9.10 -8.44 -7.36
CA LEU A 100 -10.30 -8.03 -8.09
C LEU A 100 -10.95 -9.20 -8.83
N ARG A 101 -10.15 -10.03 -9.48
CA ARG A 101 -10.63 -11.21 -10.23
C ARG A 101 -11.28 -12.23 -9.30
N SER A 102 -10.63 -12.53 -8.16
CA SER A 102 -11.14 -13.48 -7.17
C SER A 102 -12.43 -13.02 -6.51
N ASN A 103 -12.71 -11.71 -6.54
CA ASN A 103 -13.87 -11.10 -5.90
C ASN A 103 -14.87 -10.49 -6.88
N SER A 104 -14.78 -10.87 -8.16
CA SER A 104 -15.60 -10.30 -9.25
C SER A 104 -17.10 -10.47 -9.05
N GLN A 105 -17.54 -11.45 -8.25
CA GLN A 105 -18.94 -11.74 -7.93
C GLN A 105 -19.46 -10.98 -6.70
N LYS A 106 -18.63 -10.21 -6.04
CA LYS A 106 -19.02 -9.37 -4.90
C LYS A 106 -19.72 -8.10 -5.39
N LYS A 107 -20.54 -7.49 -4.52
CA LYS A 107 -21.20 -6.23 -4.84
C LYS A 107 -20.20 -5.07 -4.89
N ALA A 108 -19.31 -5.02 -3.90
CA ALA A 108 -18.31 -3.97 -3.80
C ALA A 108 -17.03 -4.51 -3.11
N VAL A 109 -15.92 -3.85 -3.40
CA VAL A 109 -14.64 -4.00 -2.70
C VAL A 109 -14.01 -2.65 -2.46
N VAL A 110 -13.17 -2.54 -1.44
CA VAL A 110 -12.40 -1.32 -1.13
C VAL A 110 -10.93 -1.59 -1.37
N LEU A 111 -10.28 -0.68 -2.08
CA LEU A 111 -8.84 -0.69 -2.31
C LEU A 111 -8.20 0.52 -1.63
N ASP A 112 -7.37 0.25 -0.63
CA ASP A 112 -6.60 1.26 0.09
C ASP A 112 -5.32 1.59 -0.66
N LEU A 113 -5.28 2.82 -1.20
CA LEU A 113 -4.20 3.34 -2.03
C LEU A 113 -3.74 4.71 -1.51
N PRO A 114 -2.58 4.80 -0.85
CA PRO A 114 -2.13 6.05 -0.22
C PRO A 114 -1.82 7.17 -1.23
N LEU A 115 -1.47 6.85 -2.46
CA LEU A 115 -1.08 7.81 -3.52
C LEU A 115 -2.01 7.69 -4.75
N LEU A 116 -3.32 7.59 -4.52
CA LEU A 116 -4.30 7.34 -5.58
C LEU A 116 -4.29 8.44 -6.66
N PHE A 117 -4.37 9.70 -6.24
CA PHE A 117 -4.40 10.84 -7.17
C PHE A 117 -3.04 11.13 -7.79
N GLU A 118 -1.97 11.03 -7.02
CA GLU A 118 -0.60 11.24 -7.49
C GLU A 118 -0.23 10.24 -8.58
N ASN A 119 -0.74 9.02 -8.49
CA ASN A 119 -0.58 7.98 -9.50
C ASN A 119 -1.66 8.00 -10.58
N LYS A 120 -2.53 9.02 -10.61
CA LYS A 120 -3.59 9.21 -11.61
C LYS A 120 -4.51 7.98 -11.76
N MET A 121 -4.85 7.37 -10.63
CA MET A 121 -5.64 6.13 -10.60
C MET A 121 -7.15 6.38 -10.42
N GLU A 122 -7.58 7.64 -10.35
CA GLU A 122 -8.97 8.02 -10.08
C GLU A 122 -9.96 7.41 -11.06
N LEU A 123 -9.57 7.23 -12.31
CA LEU A 123 -10.43 6.64 -13.36
C LEU A 123 -10.60 5.12 -13.25
N GLU A 124 -9.80 4.46 -12.41
CA GLU A 124 -9.90 3.02 -12.19
C GLU A 124 -11.02 2.63 -11.22
N PHE A 125 -11.63 3.60 -10.54
CA PHE A 125 -12.60 3.40 -9.47
C PHE A 125 -13.98 3.95 -9.84
N ASP A 126 -15.02 3.29 -9.35
CA ASP A 126 -16.40 3.77 -9.49
C ASP A 126 -16.73 4.83 -8.42
N ILE A 127 -16.12 4.71 -7.24
CA ILE A 127 -16.27 5.64 -6.11
C ILE A 127 -14.89 5.89 -5.49
N ILE A 128 -14.62 7.13 -5.10
CA ILE A 128 -13.41 7.48 -4.34
C ILE A 128 -13.82 8.07 -2.99
N VAL A 129 -13.28 7.51 -1.93
CA VAL A 129 -13.43 7.99 -0.56
C VAL A 129 -12.10 8.61 -0.12
N VAL A 130 -12.13 9.90 0.17
CA VAL A 130 -10.98 10.64 0.68
C VAL A 130 -11.19 10.87 2.17
N VAL A 131 -10.31 10.32 2.98
CA VAL A 131 -10.33 10.52 4.43
C VAL A 131 -9.49 11.72 4.80
N SER A 132 -10.08 12.65 5.52
CA SER A 132 -9.40 13.84 6.00
C SER A 132 -9.65 14.05 7.50
N ALA A 133 -8.75 14.78 8.14
CA ALA A 133 -8.87 15.21 9.52
C ALA A 133 -8.28 16.62 9.68
N PRO A 134 -8.74 17.42 10.67
CA PRO A 134 -8.11 18.70 10.95
C PRO A 134 -6.60 18.55 11.22
N ALA A 135 -5.80 19.51 10.79
CA ALA A 135 -4.33 19.45 10.91
C ALA A 135 -3.84 19.16 12.33
N ARG A 136 -4.52 19.71 13.35
CA ARG A 136 -4.21 19.44 14.76
C ARG A 136 -4.36 17.95 15.10
N VAL A 137 -5.46 17.33 14.68
CA VAL A 137 -5.75 15.91 14.93
C VAL A 137 -4.75 15.03 14.18
N GLN A 138 -4.44 15.38 12.95
CA GLN A 138 -3.40 14.70 12.15
C GLN A 138 -2.06 14.72 12.86
N LYS A 139 -1.62 15.90 13.33
CA LYS A 139 -0.36 16.08 14.05
C LYS A 139 -0.31 15.22 15.32
N GLU A 140 -1.35 15.26 16.16
CA GLU A 140 -1.45 14.47 17.37
C GLU A 140 -1.35 12.96 17.08
N ARG A 141 -2.05 12.46 16.05
CA ARG A 141 -2.02 11.05 15.64
C ARG A 141 -0.66 10.60 15.13
N VAL A 142 0.02 11.42 14.35
CA VAL A 142 1.37 11.13 13.83
C VAL A 142 2.38 11.07 14.96
N LEU A 143 2.35 12.04 15.87
CA LEU A 143 3.25 12.08 17.04
C LEU A 143 3.03 10.89 17.98
N SER A 144 1.78 10.47 18.22
CA SER A 144 1.45 9.36 19.09
C SER A 144 1.96 8.00 18.59
N ARG A 145 2.22 7.87 17.27
CA ARG A 145 2.74 6.62 16.69
C ARG A 145 4.22 6.39 16.90
N ASN A 146 4.96 7.32 17.50
CA ASN A 146 6.43 7.28 17.70
C ASN A 146 7.23 6.91 16.43
N THR A 147 6.65 7.13 15.26
CA THR A 147 7.23 6.69 13.98
C THR A 147 7.84 7.82 13.16
N MET A 148 7.58 9.08 13.54
CA MET A 148 8.10 10.25 12.82
C MET A 148 8.41 11.38 13.79
N ASP A 149 9.64 11.86 13.75
CA ASP A 149 10.00 13.18 14.29
C ASP A 149 9.49 14.25 13.33
N ILE A 150 8.64 15.14 13.82
CA ILE A 150 8.25 16.33 13.08
C ILE A 150 9.35 17.36 13.33
N LYS A 151 10.26 17.52 12.38
CA LYS A 151 11.15 18.67 12.30
C LYS A 151 10.47 19.80 11.58
#